data_cf7c14ea3f8a5e47e5cbb40419b44071
#
_entry.id   cf7c14ea3f8a5e47e5cbb40419b44071
#
_cell.length_a   1.000
_cell.length_b   1.000
_cell.length_c   1.000
_cell.angle_alpha   90.00
_cell.angle_beta   90.00
_cell.angle_gamma   90.00
#
_symmetry.space_group_name_H-M   'P 1'
#
loop_
_entity.id
_entity.type
_entity.pdbx_description
1 polymer ?
#
loop_
_entity_poly.entity_id
_entity_poly.type
_entity_poly.pdbx_seq_one_letter_code
_entity_poly.pdbx_strand_id
1 'polypeptide(L)'
;LGLGMSALIFGAWFVLGSLIDGDLLKDAVEPVGLLDVRLYIGGVIYWTVLNSLLEEYVFRWFLVVKSEALVGTGTPAILLSAFIFVIHHTFALLFFGFPWWANLLASVSLFVGGAIFSWLYMRYRSVWMPYIAHAICDIAVFGIGAIIIFG
;
A
#
# COMPACT_ATOMS: atom_id res chain seq x y z
N LEU A 1 10.85 8.68 -6.48
CA LEU A 1 10.64 7.68 -5.43
C LEU A 1 9.55 6.69 -5.83
N GLY A 2 8.33 7.10 -6.14
CA GLY A 2 7.23 6.20 -6.52
C GLY A 2 7.61 5.19 -7.60
N LEU A 3 8.22 5.63 -8.71
CA LEU A 3 8.70 4.73 -9.77
C LEU A 3 9.77 3.74 -9.29
N GLY A 4 10.68 4.17 -8.40
CA GLY A 4 11.68 3.27 -7.82
C GLY A 4 11.04 2.21 -6.91
N MET A 5 10.05 2.60 -6.10
CA MET A 5 9.29 1.67 -5.27
C MET A 5 8.49 0.69 -6.13
N SER A 6 7.83 1.16 -7.19
CA SER A 6 7.12 0.29 -8.13
C SER A 6 8.04 -0.70 -8.83
N ALA A 7 9.24 -0.29 -9.19
CA ALA A 7 10.25 -1.20 -9.75
C ALA A 7 10.65 -2.30 -8.76
N LEU A 8 10.76 -1.98 -7.46
CA LEU A 8 10.99 -2.97 -6.41
C LEU A 8 9.79 -3.91 -6.23
N ILE A 9 8.56 -3.40 -6.31
CA ILE A 9 7.34 -4.21 -6.25
C ILE A 9 7.31 -5.22 -7.40
N PHE A 10 7.54 -4.77 -8.64
CA PHE A 10 7.63 -5.67 -9.80
C PHE A 10 8.81 -6.63 -9.71
N GLY A 11 9.96 -6.18 -9.20
CA GLY A 11 11.12 -7.06 -8.96
C GLY A 11 10.82 -8.16 -7.96
N ALA A 12 10.15 -7.84 -6.85
CA ALA A 12 9.70 -8.81 -5.88
C ALA A 12 8.69 -9.81 -6.49
N TRP A 13 7.74 -9.31 -7.28
CA TRP A 13 6.82 -10.17 -8.03
C TRP A 13 7.54 -11.10 -9.00
N PHE A 14 8.51 -10.61 -9.75
CA PHE A 14 9.28 -11.44 -10.69
C PHE A 14 10.02 -12.58 -9.99
N VAL A 15 10.52 -12.36 -8.78
CA VAL A 15 11.28 -13.38 -8.01
C VAL A 15 10.37 -14.31 -7.21
N LEU A 16 9.31 -13.77 -6.62
CA LEU A 16 8.48 -14.48 -5.63
C LEU A 16 7.07 -14.80 -6.12
N GLY A 17 6.66 -14.27 -7.26
CA GLY A 17 5.28 -14.40 -7.75
C GLY A 17 4.83 -15.84 -7.97
N SER A 18 5.76 -16.73 -8.36
CA SER A 18 5.48 -18.17 -8.50
C SER A 18 5.17 -18.89 -7.18
N LEU A 19 5.44 -18.25 -6.03
CA LEU A 19 5.12 -18.76 -4.71
C LEU A 19 3.73 -18.30 -4.21
N ILE A 20 3.08 -17.41 -4.94
CA ILE A 20 1.75 -16.91 -4.60
C ILE A 20 0.71 -17.77 -5.29
N ASP A 21 -0.18 -18.32 -4.49
CA ASP A 21 -1.35 -19.05 -4.98
C ASP A 21 -2.37 -18.05 -5.54
N GLY A 22 -2.51 -18.04 -6.88
CA GLY A 22 -3.43 -17.14 -7.56
C GLY A 22 -4.90 -17.47 -7.30
N ASP A 23 -5.23 -18.72 -7.05
CA ASP A 23 -6.61 -19.14 -6.79
C ASP A 23 -7.09 -18.60 -5.44
N LEU A 24 -6.21 -18.53 -4.45
CA LEU A 24 -6.51 -17.91 -3.16
C LEU A 24 -6.90 -16.44 -3.29
N LEU A 25 -6.22 -15.68 -4.18
CA LEU A 25 -6.59 -14.30 -4.44
C LEU A 25 -7.93 -14.20 -5.19
N LYS A 26 -8.16 -15.08 -6.18
CA LYS A 26 -9.44 -15.14 -6.92
C LYS A 26 -10.60 -15.41 -5.98
N ASP A 27 -10.48 -16.41 -5.12
CA ASP A 27 -11.49 -16.76 -4.11
C ASP A 27 -11.79 -15.59 -3.14
N ALA A 28 -10.75 -14.85 -2.75
CA ALA A 28 -10.91 -13.70 -1.86
C ALA A 28 -11.65 -12.52 -2.51
N VAL A 29 -11.47 -12.31 -3.82
CA VAL A 29 -12.07 -11.16 -4.52
C VAL A 29 -13.38 -11.48 -5.23
N GLU A 30 -13.71 -12.77 -5.42
CA GLU A 30 -14.97 -13.21 -6.05
C GLU A 30 -16.21 -12.67 -5.34
N PRO A 31 -16.35 -12.75 -3.99
CA PRO A 31 -17.55 -12.28 -3.30
C PRO A 31 -17.84 -10.79 -3.47
N VAL A 32 -16.83 -10.00 -3.79
CA VAL A 32 -16.95 -8.56 -4.03
C VAL A 32 -17.01 -8.21 -5.53
N GLY A 33 -17.07 -9.23 -6.40
CA GLY A 33 -17.30 -9.09 -7.84
C GLY A 33 -16.07 -8.64 -8.64
N LEU A 34 -14.87 -8.65 -8.06
CA LEU A 34 -13.66 -8.15 -8.74
C LEU A 34 -13.08 -9.12 -9.77
N LEU A 35 -13.75 -10.27 -10.03
CA LEU A 35 -13.47 -11.11 -11.21
C LEU A 35 -14.09 -10.53 -12.49
N ASP A 36 -15.05 -9.58 -12.39
CA ASP A 36 -15.48 -8.78 -13.54
C ASP A 36 -14.47 -7.65 -13.81
N VAL A 37 -13.90 -7.63 -15.02
CA VAL A 37 -12.86 -6.68 -15.40
C VAL A 37 -13.31 -5.21 -15.28
N ARG A 38 -14.61 -4.92 -15.48
CA ARG A 38 -15.14 -3.56 -15.38
C ARG A 38 -15.19 -3.11 -13.92
N LEU A 39 -15.64 -4.00 -13.03
CA LEU A 39 -15.65 -3.74 -11.58
C LEU A 39 -14.22 -3.65 -11.05
N TYR A 40 -13.31 -4.49 -11.54
CA TYR A 40 -11.89 -4.40 -11.19
C TYR A 40 -11.29 -3.04 -11.55
N ILE A 41 -11.45 -2.60 -12.80
CA ILE A 41 -10.96 -1.29 -13.25
C ILE A 41 -11.58 -0.16 -12.42
N GLY A 42 -12.88 -0.22 -12.16
CA GLY A 42 -13.57 0.75 -11.28
C GLY A 42 -13.00 0.77 -9.87
N GLY A 43 -12.71 -0.40 -9.30
CA GLY A 43 -12.06 -0.57 -8.01
C GLY A 43 -10.65 0.02 -8.00
N VAL A 44 -9.84 -0.28 -9.02
CA VAL A 44 -8.47 0.26 -9.16
C VAL A 44 -8.50 1.79 -9.21
N ILE A 45 -9.40 2.38 -10.00
CA ILE A 45 -9.55 3.84 -10.08
C ILE A 45 -9.94 4.41 -8.70
N TYR A 46 -10.91 3.79 -8.02
CA TYR A 46 -11.33 4.21 -6.70
C TYR A 46 -10.17 4.17 -5.70
N TRP A 47 -9.47 3.03 -5.59
CA TRP A 47 -8.37 2.87 -4.63
C TRP A 47 -7.20 3.79 -4.94
N THR A 48 -6.76 3.85 -6.20
CA THR A 48 -5.60 4.68 -6.58
C THR A 48 -5.89 6.18 -6.47
N VAL A 49 -7.12 6.64 -6.80
CA VAL A 49 -7.42 8.09 -6.84
C VAL A 49 -8.02 8.57 -5.52
N LEU A 50 -9.07 7.92 -5.04
CA LEU A 50 -9.81 8.41 -3.87
C LEU A 50 -9.24 7.86 -2.57
N ASN A 51 -9.06 6.55 -2.47
CA ASN A 51 -8.61 5.92 -1.22
C ASN A 51 -7.20 6.35 -0.86
N SER A 52 -6.25 6.33 -1.81
CA SER A 52 -4.87 6.75 -1.55
C SER A 52 -4.79 8.21 -1.14
N LEU A 53 -5.64 9.09 -1.71
CA LEU A 53 -5.71 10.49 -1.28
C LEU A 53 -6.23 10.61 0.17
N LEU A 54 -7.29 9.87 0.51
CA LEU A 54 -7.84 9.83 1.87
C LEU A 54 -6.83 9.25 2.86
N GLU A 55 -6.11 8.20 2.48
CA GLU A 55 -5.07 7.61 3.32
C GLU A 55 -3.92 8.60 3.56
N GLU A 56 -3.44 9.30 2.54
CA GLU A 56 -2.40 10.30 2.73
C GLU A 56 -2.89 11.48 3.59
N TYR A 57 -4.17 11.86 3.49
CA TYR A 57 -4.75 12.86 4.36
C TYR A 57 -4.77 12.39 5.83
N VAL A 58 -5.23 11.15 6.09
CA VAL A 58 -5.31 10.60 7.45
C VAL A 58 -3.92 10.29 8.01
N PHE A 59 -3.09 9.55 7.26
CA PHE A 59 -1.83 9.03 7.78
C PHE A 59 -0.68 10.04 7.70
N ARG A 60 -0.73 11.04 6.82
CA ARG A 60 0.34 12.05 6.69
C ARG A 60 -0.07 13.39 7.30
N TRP A 61 -1.17 13.99 6.82
CA TRP A 61 -1.55 15.28 7.38
C TRP A 61 -1.97 15.18 8.85
N PHE A 62 -2.81 14.22 9.22
CA PHE A 62 -3.28 14.10 10.60
C PHE A 62 -2.29 13.33 11.48
N LEU A 63 -1.96 12.09 11.12
CA LEU A 63 -1.23 11.19 12.01
C LEU A 63 0.24 11.59 12.18
N VAL A 64 0.95 12.02 11.12
CA VAL A 64 2.33 12.52 11.28
C VAL A 64 2.37 13.73 12.20
N VAL A 65 1.43 14.68 12.05
CA VAL A 65 1.36 15.87 12.93
C VAL A 65 1.10 15.47 14.39
N LYS A 66 0.23 14.49 14.63
CA LYS A 66 0.00 13.96 15.99
C LYS A 66 1.20 13.20 16.51
N SER A 67 1.90 12.45 15.68
CA SER A 67 3.13 11.76 16.05
C SER A 67 4.23 12.76 16.42
N GLU A 68 4.38 13.86 15.66
CA GLU A 68 5.32 14.95 16.00
C GLU A 68 5.02 15.54 17.39
N ALA A 69 3.75 15.70 17.75
CA ALA A 69 3.36 16.21 19.06
C ALA A 69 3.62 15.22 20.21
N LEU A 70 3.57 13.91 19.92
CA LEU A 70 3.73 12.86 20.95
C LEU A 70 5.20 12.48 21.18
N VAL A 71 5.97 12.32 20.11
CA VAL A 71 7.34 11.76 20.19
C VAL A 71 8.42 12.71 19.66
N GLY A 72 8.06 13.94 19.33
CA GLY A 72 8.96 14.93 18.72
C GLY A 72 9.06 14.77 17.21
N THR A 73 9.70 15.77 16.58
CA THR A 73 9.85 15.83 15.12
C THR A 73 10.95 14.88 14.60
N GLY A 74 10.94 14.61 13.30
CA GLY A 74 11.96 13.81 12.63
C GLY A 74 11.67 12.30 12.66
N THR A 75 12.72 11.52 12.77
CA THR A 75 12.67 10.05 12.67
C THR A 75 11.65 9.39 13.61
N PRO A 76 11.50 9.78 14.90
CA PRO A 76 10.51 9.15 15.77
C PRO A 76 9.07 9.29 15.25
N ALA A 77 8.70 10.48 14.77
CA ALA A 77 7.36 10.71 14.22
C ALA A 77 7.12 9.93 12.93
N ILE A 78 8.14 9.83 12.06
CA ILE A 78 8.10 9.02 10.83
C ILE A 78 7.84 7.56 11.18
N LEU A 79 8.61 7.00 12.12
CA LEU A 79 8.50 5.58 12.49
C LEU A 79 7.16 5.27 13.17
N LEU A 80 6.68 6.15 14.06
CA LEU A 80 5.39 5.98 14.72
C LEU A 80 4.23 6.02 13.72
N SER A 81 4.23 6.99 12.80
CA SER A 81 3.22 7.09 11.75
C SER A 81 3.24 5.89 10.80
N ALA A 82 4.44 5.43 10.39
CA ALA A 82 4.60 4.25 9.54
C ALA A 82 4.14 2.97 10.25
N PHE A 83 4.40 2.84 11.55
CA PHE A 83 3.96 1.70 12.34
C PHE A 83 2.43 1.61 12.43
N ILE A 84 1.75 2.73 12.66
CA ILE A 84 0.28 2.74 12.71
C ILE A 84 -0.31 2.47 11.31
N PHE A 85 0.30 3.00 10.25
CA PHE A 85 -0.08 2.72 8.88
C PHE A 85 0.00 1.22 8.55
N VAL A 86 1.09 0.56 8.92
CA VAL A 86 1.26 -0.88 8.63
C VAL A 86 0.30 -1.76 9.41
N ILE A 87 -0.07 -1.41 10.65
CA ILE A 87 -1.05 -2.17 11.42
C ILE A 87 -2.37 -2.30 10.66
N HIS A 88 -2.88 -1.18 10.14
CA HIS A 88 -4.11 -1.16 9.35
C HIS A 88 -4.03 -2.12 8.14
N HIS A 89 -2.95 -2.04 7.37
CA HIS A 89 -2.76 -2.88 6.19
C HIS A 89 -2.51 -4.35 6.52
N THR A 90 -1.78 -4.64 7.59
CA THR A 90 -1.55 -6.03 8.03
C THR A 90 -2.85 -6.74 8.36
N PHE A 91 -3.77 -6.06 9.06
CA PHE A 91 -5.10 -6.61 9.31
C PHE A 91 -5.89 -6.84 8.02
N ALA A 92 -5.85 -5.91 7.06
CA ALA A 92 -6.50 -6.09 5.77
C ALA A 92 -5.93 -7.32 5.02
N LEU A 93 -4.61 -7.48 4.98
CA LEU A 93 -3.95 -8.63 4.34
C LEU A 93 -4.29 -9.97 5.00
N LEU A 94 -4.49 -10.00 6.33
CA LEU A 94 -4.93 -11.20 7.03
C LEU A 94 -6.34 -11.64 6.58
N PHE A 95 -7.22 -10.70 6.28
CA PHE A 95 -8.56 -11.01 5.76
C PHE A 95 -8.54 -11.66 4.38
N PHE A 96 -7.53 -11.36 3.55
CA PHE A 96 -7.35 -12.00 2.25
C PHE A 96 -6.76 -13.41 2.33
N GLY A 97 -6.44 -13.90 3.54
CA GLY A 97 -5.94 -15.26 3.74
C GLY A 97 -4.54 -15.53 3.19
N PHE A 98 -3.74 -14.49 2.93
CA PHE A 98 -2.37 -14.68 2.46
C PHE A 98 -1.53 -15.49 3.46
N PRO A 99 -0.59 -16.35 2.98
CA PRO A 99 0.28 -17.09 3.86
C PRO A 99 1.12 -16.14 4.74
N TRP A 100 1.43 -16.58 5.94
CA TRP A 100 2.08 -15.72 6.96
C TRP A 100 3.36 -15.03 6.47
N TRP A 101 4.17 -15.71 5.64
CA TRP A 101 5.40 -15.14 5.10
C TRP A 101 5.14 -14.01 4.09
N ALA A 102 4.09 -14.15 3.25
CA ALA A 102 3.69 -13.10 2.31
C ALA A 102 3.14 -11.87 3.06
N ASN A 103 2.32 -12.12 4.09
CA ASN A 103 1.81 -11.06 4.96
C ASN A 103 2.95 -10.33 5.70
N LEU A 104 3.94 -11.07 6.21
CA LEU A 104 5.11 -10.48 6.86
C LEU A 104 5.93 -9.63 5.87
N LEU A 105 6.22 -10.16 4.68
CA LEU A 105 6.96 -9.44 3.64
C LEU A 105 6.23 -8.16 3.21
N ALA A 106 4.92 -8.26 2.96
CA ALA A 106 4.09 -7.11 2.62
C ALA A 106 4.06 -6.08 3.75
N SER A 107 3.91 -6.51 5.01
CA SER A 107 3.90 -5.61 6.17
C SER A 107 5.23 -4.87 6.34
N VAL A 108 6.37 -5.54 6.15
CA VAL A 108 7.70 -4.90 6.18
C VAL A 108 7.82 -3.89 5.03
N SER A 109 7.39 -4.26 3.83
CA SER A 109 7.42 -3.37 2.66
C SER A 109 6.52 -2.14 2.85
N LEU A 110 5.33 -2.33 3.41
CA LEU A 110 4.38 -1.26 3.75
C LEU A 110 4.92 -0.35 4.86
N PHE A 111 5.64 -0.90 5.85
CA PHE A 111 6.32 -0.09 6.86
C PHE A 111 7.37 0.83 6.24
N VAL A 112 8.22 0.29 5.36
CA VAL A 112 9.22 1.07 4.64
C VAL A 112 8.55 2.12 3.73
N GLY A 113 7.54 1.74 2.97
CA GLY A 113 6.75 2.65 2.13
C GLY A 113 6.10 3.76 2.95
N GLY A 114 5.45 3.40 4.05
CA GLY A 114 4.84 4.33 4.99
C GLY A 114 5.83 5.32 5.61
N ALA A 115 7.05 4.86 5.92
CA ALA A 115 8.13 5.72 6.40
C ALA A 115 8.61 6.70 5.31
N ILE A 116 8.75 6.24 4.07
CA ILE A 116 9.10 7.08 2.92
C ILE A 116 8.02 8.15 2.68
N PHE A 117 6.74 7.78 2.71
CA PHE A 117 5.64 8.73 2.52
C PHE A 117 5.57 9.74 3.67
N SER A 118 5.78 9.31 4.92
CA SER A 118 5.84 10.21 6.08
C SER A 118 7.02 11.17 5.97
N TRP A 119 8.18 10.70 5.52
CA TRP A 119 9.34 11.54 5.25
C TRP A 119 9.07 12.56 4.13
N LEU A 120 8.43 12.15 3.03
CA LEU A 120 8.02 13.06 1.96
C LEU A 120 7.09 14.16 2.49
N TYR A 121 6.09 13.79 3.28
CA TYR A 121 5.19 14.76 3.90
C TYR A 121 5.94 15.73 4.81
N MET A 122 6.81 15.25 5.67
CA MET A 122 7.59 16.11 6.57
C MET A 122 8.54 17.03 5.80
N ARG A 123 9.12 16.57 4.70
CA ARG A 123 10.06 17.32 3.87
C ARG A 123 9.38 18.45 3.12
N TYR A 124 8.17 18.21 2.59
CA TYR A 124 7.47 19.14 1.72
C TYR A 124 6.24 19.80 2.37
N ARG A 125 5.80 19.32 3.50
CA ARG A 125 4.58 19.73 4.20
C ARG A 125 3.35 19.77 3.28
N SER A 126 3.28 18.81 2.37
CA SER A 126 2.25 18.66 1.36
C SER A 126 1.85 17.20 1.22
N VAL A 127 0.56 16.91 1.22
CA VAL A 127 0.01 15.57 0.99
C VAL A 127 0.17 15.11 -0.46
N TRP A 128 0.35 16.04 -1.40
CA TRP A 128 0.45 15.73 -2.82
C TRP A 128 1.70 14.92 -3.17
N MET A 129 2.82 15.17 -2.48
CA MET A 129 4.07 14.45 -2.75
C MET A 129 4.00 12.96 -2.38
N PRO A 130 3.59 12.58 -1.17
CA PRO A 130 3.38 11.17 -0.86
C PRO A 130 2.20 10.58 -1.65
N TYR A 131 1.11 11.31 -1.90
CA TYR A 131 -0.02 10.84 -2.70
C TYR A 131 0.40 10.38 -4.10
N ILE A 132 1.16 11.20 -4.83
CA ILE A 132 1.64 10.81 -6.17
C ILE A 132 2.52 9.55 -6.10
N ALA A 133 3.41 9.46 -5.10
CA ALA A 133 4.26 8.28 -4.93
C ALA A 133 3.44 7.04 -4.56
N HIS A 134 2.43 7.18 -3.71
CA HIS A 134 1.51 6.13 -3.30
C HIS A 134 0.68 5.62 -4.49
N ALA A 135 0.03 6.52 -5.23
CA ALA A 135 -0.77 6.17 -6.40
C ALA A 135 0.04 5.41 -7.47
N ILE A 136 1.32 5.77 -7.66
CA ILE A 136 2.21 5.03 -8.57
C ILE A 136 2.48 3.61 -8.03
N CYS A 137 2.65 3.43 -6.71
CA CYS A 137 2.81 2.11 -6.09
C CYS A 137 1.53 1.27 -6.21
N ASP A 138 0.36 1.89 -6.02
CA ASP A 138 -0.93 1.22 -6.17
C ASP A 138 -1.14 0.68 -7.58
N ILE A 139 -0.81 1.48 -8.60
CA ILE A 139 -0.86 1.01 -10.00
C ILE A 139 0.00 -0.24 -10.20
N ALA A 140 1.17 -0.31 -9.56
CA ALA A 140 2.02 -1.50 -9.65
C ALA A 140 1.39 -2.71 -8.93
N VAL A 141 0.88 -2.52 -7.72
CA VAL A 141 0.23 -3.58 -6.93
C VAL A 141 -1.02 -4.11 -7.62
N PHE A 142 -1.91 -3.21 -8.04
CA PHE A 142 -3.13 -3.63 -8.76
C PHE A 142 -2.82 -4.16 -10.16
N GLY A 143 -1.77 -3.68 -10.82
CA GLY A 143 -1.28 -4.27 -12.07
C GLY A 143 -0.88 -5.74 -11.90
N ILE A 144 -0.17 -6.07 -10.83
CA ILE A 144 0.15 -7.46 -10.46
C ILE A 144 -1.13 -8.23 -10.14
N GLY A 145 -2.05 -7.65 -9.38
CA GLY A 145 -3.36 -8.25 -9.13
C GLY A 145 -4.11 -8.60 -10.41
N ALA A 146 -4.10 -7.72 -11.40
CA ALA A 146 -4.71 -7.98 -12.71
C ALA A 146 -4.05 -9.15 -13.45
N ILE A 147 -2.71 -9.27 -13.39
CA ILE A 147 -1.97 -10.41 -13.97
C ILE A 147 -2.40 -11.73 -13.30
N ILE A 148 -2.59 -11.74 -11.99
CA ILE A 148 -2.99 -12.94 -11.24
C ILE A 148 -4.43 -13.33 -11.55
N ILE A 149 -5.33 -12.33 -11.62
CA ILE A 149 -6.78 -12.57 -11.74
C ILE A 149 -7.18 -12.91 -13.18
N PHE A 150 -6.61 -12.23 -14.16
CA PHE A 150 -7.03 -12.30 -15.57
C PHE A 150 -5.99 -12.93 -16.53
N GLY A 151 -4.78 -13.21 -16.04
CA GLY A 151 -3.64 -13.79 -16.81
C GLY A 151 -3.57 -15.33 -16.71
#